data_23a26cb8bdbcd2b8497964f81abbc55d
#
_entry.id   23a26cb8bdbcd2b8497964f81abbc55d
#
_cell.length_a   1.000
_cell.length_b   1.000
_cell.length_c   1.000
_cell.angle_alpha   90.00
_cell.angle_beta   90.00
_cell.angle_gamma   90.00
#
_symmetry.space_group_name_H-M   'P 1'
#
loop_
_entity.id
_entity.type
_entity.pdbx_description
1 polymer ?
#
loop_
_entity_poly.entity_id
_entity_poly.type
_entity_poly.pdbx_seq_one_letter_code
_entity_poly.pdbx_strand_id
1 'polypeptide(L)'
;MDGFREQLVTTGWLHNHARMWLAAYVVHWRRVHWRAGADWFLEHLLDGDPASNHLSWQWVASCFSHKPYFFNRDNLERYSNGRYCRSCSCADSCPLEGSYDALESQLFAVSQPVRSVPARSKGKSKRKR
;
A
#
# COMPACT_ATOMS: atom_id res chain seq x y z
N MET A 1 4.65 -7.35 10.94
CA MET A 1 4.39 -5.90 11.10
C MET A 1 4.43 -5.45 12.56
N ASP A 2 3.99 -6.29 13.49
CA ASP A 2 3.97 -5.93 14.93
C ASP A 2 5.34 -5.55 15.46
N GLY A 3 6.40 -6.28 15.07
CA GLY A 3 7.77 -5.93 15.47
C GLY A 3 8.22 -4.53 15.01
N PHE A 4 7.82 -4.09 13.82
CA PHE A 4 8.12 -2.73 13.35
C PHE A 4 7.33 -1.67 14.12
N ARG A 5 6.05 -1.95 14.41
CA ARG A 5 5.23 -1.07 15.25
C ARG A 5 5.82 -0.91 16.64
N GLU A 6 6.19 -2.01 17.26
CA GLU A 6 6.80 -2.01 18.59
C GLU A 6 8.12 -1.24 18.61
N GLN A 7 8.98 -1.49 17.63
CA GLN A 7 10.25 -0.77 17.51
C GLN A 7 10.03 0.74 17.34
N LEU A 8 9.08 1.15 16.51
CA LEU A 8 8.75 2.56 16.32
C LEU A 8 8.31 3.22 17.63
N VAL A 9 7.36 2.60 18.32
CA VAL A 9 6.77 3.17 19.55
C VAL A 9 7.76 3.20 20.72
N THR A 10 8.64 2.20 20.80
CA THR A 10 9.61 2.09 21.91
C THR A 10 10.89 2.87 21.67
N THR A 11 11.39 2.94 20.44
CA THR A 11 12.69 3.54 20.11
C THR A 11 12.59 4.87 19.36
N GLY A 12 11.46 5.15 18.72
CA GLY A 12 11.29 6.32 17.86
C GLY A 12 12.10 6.26 16.57
N TRP A 13 12.57 5.08 16.17
CA TRP A 13 13.39 4.91 14.97
C TRP A 13 13.09 3.60 14.24
N LEU A 14 13.08 3.67 12.91
CA LEU A 14 13.00 2.54 12.01
C LEU A 14 13.98 2.72 10.86
N HIS A 15 14.56 1.62 10.38
CA HIS A 15 15.29 1.61 9.12
C HIS A 15 14.37 2.02 7.96
N ASN A 16 14.92 2.67 6.93
CA ASN A 16 14.11 3.20 5.83
C ASN A 16 13.22 2.15 5.14
N HIS A 17 13.74 0.94 4.87
CA HIS A 17 12.94 -0.14 4.32
C HIS A 17 11.76 -0.52 5.23
N ALA A 18 11.99 -0.59 6.53
CA ALA A 18 10.94 -0.89 7.50
C ALA A 18 9.85 0.19 7.53
N ARG A 19 10.22 1.45 7.37
CA ARG A 19 9.25 2.56 7.23
C ARG A 19 8.37 2.39 6.00
N MET A 20 8.95 2.04 4.86
CA MET A 20 8.23 1.82 3.60
C MET A 20 7.30 0.60 3.69
N TRP A 21 7.76 -0.50 4.25
CA TRP A 21 6.94 -1.70 4.45
C TRP A 21 5.76 -1.45 5.39
N LEU A 22 6.02 -0.78 6.51
CA LEU A 22 4.98 -0.47 7.47
C LEU A 22 3.93 0.49 6.88
N ALA A 23 4.38 1.53 6.15
CA ALA A 23 3.49 2.46 5.47
C ALA A 23 2.64 1.75 4.40
N ALA A 24 3.23 0.93 3.56
CA ALA A 24 2.51 0.15 2.55
C ALA A 24 1.49 -0.80 3.20
N TYR A 25 1.85 -1.46 4.28
CA TYR A 25 0.94 -2.32 5.02
C TYR A 25 -0.27 -1.55 5.58
N VAL A 26 -0.03 -0.43 6.22
CA VAL A 26 -1.09 0.42 6.79
C VAL A 26 -2.05 0.90 5.70
N VAL A 27 -1.55 1.38 4.59
CA VAL A 27 -2.37 1.95 3.51
C VAL A 27 -3.08 0.86 2.71
N HIS A 28 -2.37 -0.17 2.24
CA HIS A 28 -2.90 -1.11 1.26
C HIS A 28 -3.58 -2.34 1.89
N TRP A 29 -3.05 -2.90 2.96
CA TRP A 29 -3.66 -4.06 3.64
C TRP A 29 -4.68 -3.66 4.70
N ARG A 30 -4.35 -2.64 5.52
CA ARG A 30 -5.25 -2.17 6.57
C ARG A 30 -6.25 -1.12 6.10
N ARG A 31 -6.10 -0.62 4.88
CA ARG A 31 -7.01 0.39 4.28
C ARG A 31 -7.15 1.67 5.11
N VAL A 32 -6.08 2.06 5.78
CA VAL A 32 -6.01 3.31 6.53
C VAL A 32 -5.56 4.43 5.62
N HIS A 33 -6.21 5.57 5.70
CA HIS A 33 -5.83 6.74 4.91
C HIS A 33 -4.40 7.17 5.24
N TRP A 34 -3.59 7.49 4.22
CA TRP A 34 -2.17 7.80 4.37
C TRP A 34 -1.88 8.91 5.38
N ARG A 35 -2.76 9.92 5.51
CA ARG A 35 -2.59 11.03 6.45
C ARG A 35 -2.57 10.55 7.90
N ALA A 36 -3.46 9.64 8.28
CA ALA A 36 -3.48 9.08 9.62
C ALA A 36 -2.17 8.33 9.94
N GLY A 37 -1.64 7.58 8.97
CA GLY A 37 -0.34 6.93 9.11
C GLY A 37 0.82 7.92 9.20
N ALA A 38 0.80 8.98 8.38
CA ALA A 38 1.80 10.04 8.42
C ALA A 38 1.83 10.78 9.76
N ASP A 39 0.66 11.11 10.30
CA ASP A 39 0.53 11.75 11.61
C ASP A 39 1.07 10.84 12.73
N TRP A 40 0.73 9.55 12.67
CA TRP A 40 1.24 8.56 13.60
C TRP A 40 2.77 8.42 13.57
N PHE A 41 3.39 8.48 12.39
CA PHE A 41 4.85 8.50 12.26
C PHE A 41 5.46 9.75 12.89
N LEU A 42 4.87 10.93 12.67
CA LEU A 42 5.36 12.16 13.26
C LEU A 42 5.30 12.16 14.80
N GLU A 43 4.28 11.53 15.39
CA GLU A 43 4.18 11.40 16.84
C GLU A 43 5.30 10.54 17.44
N HIS A 44 5.83 9.57 16.70
CA HIS A 44 6.73 8.56 17.24
C HIS A 44 8.16 8.66 16.74
N LEU A 45 8.38 9.15 15.50
CA LEU A 45 9.73 9.27 14.94
C LEU A 45 10.50 10.44 15.54
N LEU A 46 11.67 10.15 16.10
CA LEU A 46 12.59 11.17 16.63
C LEU A 46 13.15 12.07 15.51
N ASP A 47 13.32 11.53 14.31
CA ASP A 47 13.82 12.22 13.12
C ASP A 47 12.69 12.62 12.15
N GLY A 48 11.44 12.69 12.63
CA GLY A 48 10.27 13.01 11.82
C GLY A 48 10.31 14.43 11.27
N ASP A 49 10.42 14.56 9.93
CA ASP A 49 10.26 15.82 9.22
C ASP A 49 8.89 15.86 8.53
N PRO A 50 8.04 16.86 8.81
CA PRO A 50 6.68 16.89 8.27
C PRO A 50 6.61 16.82 6.73
N ALA A 51 7.45 17.56 6.02
CA ALA A 51 7.43 17.60 4.57
C ALA A 51 7.84 16.25 3.96
N SER A 52 9.00 15.73 4.36
CA SER A 52 9.51 14.43 3.88
C SER A 52 8.58 13.29 4.24
N ASN A 53 8.08 13.26 5.46
CA ASN A 53 7.18 12.22 5.94
C ASN A 53 5.86 12.20 5.16
N HIS A 54 5.19 13.34 5.00
CA HIS A 54 3.91 13.43 4.28
C HIS A 54 4.08 13.08 2.79
N LEU A 55 5.12 13.59 2.13
CA LEU A 55 5.39 13.25 0.73
C LEU A 55 5.68 11.76 0.54
N SER A 56 6.42 11.14 1.44
CA SER A 56 6.72 9.71 1.40
C SER A 56 5.47 8.85 1.57
N TRP A 57 4.59 9.19 2.49
CA TRP A 57 3.30 8.51 2.68
C TRP A 57 2.38 8.67 1.48
N GLN A 58 2.33 9.85 0.87
CA GLN A 58 1.58 10.10 -0.37
C GLN A 58 2.14 9.28 -1.53
N TRP A 59 3.46 9.16 -1.64
CA TRP A 59 4.09 8.33 -2.65
C TRP A 59 3.70 6.85 -2.49
N VAL A 60 3.77 6.31 -1.28
CA VAL A 60 3.35 4.93 -0.98
C VAL A 60 1.87 4.73 -1.33
N ALA A 61 1.01 5.70 -1.03
CA ALA A 61 -0.41 5.67 -1.32
C ALA A 61 -0.76 5.90 -2.81
N SER A 62 0.23 6.18 -3.66
CA SER A 62 0.03 6.49 -5.09
C SER A 62 -0.78 7.76 -5.37
N CYS A 63 -0.64 8.79 -4.52
CA CYS A 63 -1.38 10.04 -4.71
C CYS A 63 -0.96 10.82 -5.96
N PHE A 64 0.26 10.62 -6.45
CA PHE A 64 0.80 11.28 -7.65
C PHE A 64 1.55 10.32 -8.59
N SER A 65 1.19 9.03 -8.55
CA SER A 65 1.74 7.96 -9.38
C SER A 65 0.64 6.96 -9.72
N HIS A 66 0.74 6.31 -10.87
CA HIS A 66 -0.19 5.26 -11.27
C HIS A 66 0.11 3.89 -10.65
N LYS A 67 1.28 3.73 -10.02
CA LYS A 67 1.72 2.48 -9.41
C LYS A 67 1.85 2.67 -7.90
N PRO A 68 0.96 2.05 -7.11
CA PRO A 68 1.11 2.04 -5.66
C PRO A 68 2.34 1.24 -5.27
N TYR A 69 3.03 1.68 -4.22
CA TYR A 69 4.12 0.91 -3.64
C TYR A 69 3.55 -0.18 -2.73
N PHE A 70 3.89 -1.43 -3.01
CA PHE A 70 3.61 -2.58 -2.15
C PHE A 70 4.74 -3.60 -2.26
N PHE A 71 4.73 -4.58 -1.40
CA PHE A 71 5.77 -5.59 -1.29
C PHE A 71 5.15 -6.95 -0.98
N ASN A 72 5.94 -8.03 -1.09
CA ASN A 72 5.53 -9.37 -0.70
C ASN A 72 6.46 -9.93 0.39
N ARG A 73 6.14 -11.12 0.89
CA ARG A 73 6.92 -11.80 1.91
C ARG A 73 8.36 -12.06 1.46
N ASP A 74 8.56 -12.49 0.22
CA ASP A 74 9.90 -12.77 -0.32
C ASP A 74 10.80 -11.53 -0.29
N ASN A 75 10.25 -10.37 -0.62
CA ASN A 75 10.96 -9.10 -0.53
C ASN A 75 11.35 -8.78 0.91
N LEU A 76 10.42 -8.93 1.85
CA LEU A 76 10.67 -8.71 3.27
C LEU A 76 11.75 -9.66 3.81
N GLU A 77 11.68 -10.94 3.50
CA GLU A 77 12.66 -11.95 3.91
C GLU A 77 14.04 -11.68 3.31
N ARG A 78 14.11 -11.33 2.03
CA ARG A 78 15.34 -11.06 1.31
C ARG A 78 16.13 -9.90 1.93
N TYR A 79 15.47 -8.80 2.24
CA TYR A 79 16.14 -7.60 2.78
C TYR A 79 16.28 -7.59 4.30
N SER A 80 15.63 -8.51 5.00
CA SER A 80 15.75 -8.67 6.46
C SER A 80 16.47 -9.93 6.89
N ASN A 81 17.00 -10.73 5.94
CA ASN A 81 17.56 -12.07 6.19
C ASN A 81 16.61 -12.99 6.99
N GLY A 82 15.31 -12.88 6.74
CA GLY A 82 14.29 -13.67 7.43
C GLY A 82 14.11 -13.33 8.91
N ARG A 83 14.73 -12.27 9.41
CA ARG A 83 14.73 -11.90 10.84
C ARG A 83 13.33 -11.77 11.42
N TYR A 84 12.40 -11.18 10.69
CA TYR A 84 11.05 -10.92 11.17
C TYR A 84 10.06 -12.06 10.89
N CYS A 85 10.33 -12.87 9.88
CA CYS A 85 9.43 -13.95 9.46
C CYS A 85 9.60 -15.22 10.29
N ARG A 86 10.81 -15.51 10.75
CA ARG A 86 11.12 -16.74 11.51
C ARG A 86 10.35 -16.88 12.81
N SER A 87 10.10 -15.77 13.49
CA SER A 87 9.38 -15.72 14.78
C SER A 87 7.98 -15.13 14.67
N CYS A 88 7.46 -15.00 13.45
CA CYS A 88 6.15 -14.41 13.22
C CYS A 88 5.04 -15.43 13.54
N SER A 89 4.09 -15.03 14.38
CA SER A 89 2.91 -15.86 14.72
C SER A 89 2.00 -16.13 13.52
N CYS A 90 2.12 -15.34 12.44
CA CYS A 90 1.35 -15.47 11.21
C CYS A 90 2.13 -16.15 10.07
N ALA A 91 3.23 -16.84 10.37
CA ALA A 91 4.09 -17.43 9.34
C ALA A 91 3.34 -18.40 8.40
N ASP A 92 2.39 -19.15 8.93
CA ASP A 92 1.60 -20.14 8.16
C ASP A 92 0.41 -19.53 7.39
N SER A 93 0.01 -18.31 7.73
CA SER A 93 -1.10 -17.60 7.09
C SER A 93 -0.73 -16.12 6.84
N CYS A 94 0.42 -15.91 6.26
CA CYS A 94 0.96 -14.57 6.04
C CYS A 94 0.15 -13.81 4.97
N PRO A 95 -0.43 -12.65 5.29
CA PRO A 95 -1.18 -11.85 4.32
C PRO A 95 -0.29 -11.22 3.23
N LEU A 96 1.03 -11.28 3.40
CA LEU A 96 2.03 -10.75 2.48
C LEU A 96 2.55 -11.82 1.51
N GLU A 97 2.09 -13.07 1.66
CA GLU A 97 2.54 -14.18 0.83
C GLU A 97 1.87 -14.13 -0.54
N GLY A 98 2.66 -14.37 -1.58
CA GLY A 98 2.20 -14.43 -2.96
C GLY A 98 3.12 -13.70 -3.92
N SER A 99 2.85 -13.90 -5.22
CA SER A 99 3.50 -13.12 -6.27
C SER A 99 3.00 -11.67 -6.29
N TYR A 100 3.75 -10.77 -6.88
CA TYR A 100 3.32 -9.37 -7.05
C TYR A 100 2.00 -9.27 -7.81
N ASP A 101 1.80 -10.06 -8.87
CA ASP A 101 0.55 -10.05 -9.66
C ASP A 101 -0.65 -10.54 -8.83
N ALA A 102 -0.46 -11.56 -8.01
CA ALA A 102 -1.51 -12.06 -7.12
C ALA A 102 -1.90 -11.03 -6.05
N LEU A 103 -0.90 -10.39 -5.42
CA LEU A 103 -1.13 -9.35 -4.43
C LEU A 103 -1.73 -8.08 -5.05
N GLU A 104 -1.28 -7.69 -6.24
CA GLU A 104 -1.86 -6.56 -6.96
C GLU A 104 -3.34 -6.79 -7.24
N SER A 105 -3.69 -7.97 -7.74
CA SER A 105 -5.09 -8.34 -7.97
C SER A 105 -5.90 -8.37 -6.67
N GLN A 106 -5.33 -8.84 -5.58
CA GLN A 106 -6.00 -8.88 -4.27
C GLN A 106 -6.21 -7.48 -3.68
N LEU A 107 -5.18 -6.63 -3.74
CA LEU A 107 -5.20 -5.33 -3.08
C LEU A 107 -5.93 -4.25 -3.90
N PHE A 108 -5.87 -4.32 -5.21
CA PHE A 108 -6.32 -3.27 -6.14
C PHE A 108 -7.41 -3.72 -7.12
N ALA A 109 -8.05 -4.86 -6.91
CA ALA A 109 -9.07 -5.45 -7.78
C ALA A 109 -10.33 -4.59 -8.02
N VAL A 110 -10.47 -3.44 -7.40
CA VAL A 110 -11.68 -2.59 -7.45
C VAL A 110 -11.63 -1.52 -8.54
N SER A 111 -10.68 -1.59 -9.46
CA SER A 111 -10.63 -0.70 -10.63
C SER A 111 -11.02 -1.43 -11.90
N GLN A 112 -12.20 -2.06 -11.95
CA GLN A 112 -12.80 -2.33 -13.24
C GLN A 112 -13.29 -1.00 -13.82
N PRO A 113 -12.85 -0.61 -15.02
CA PRO A 113 -13.40 0.57 -15.68
C PRO A 113 -14.91 0.37 -15.84
N VAL A 114 -15.69 1.34 -15.38
CA VAL A 114 -17.12 1.39 -15.65
C VAL A 114 -17.31 1.13 -17.14
N ARG A 115 -17.99 0.03 -17.51
CA ARG A 115 -18.32 -0.29 -18.89
C ARG A 115 -18.99 0.94 -19.49
N SER A 116 -18.33 1.54 -20.47
CA SER A 116 -18.91 2.61 -21.26
C SER A 116 -20.24 2.14 -21.83
N VAL A 117 -21.31 2.81 -21.44
CA VAL A 117 -22.64 2.58 -22.00
C VAL A 117 -22.53 2.75 -23.52
N PRO A 118 -22.93 1.76 -24.34
CA PRO A 118 -22.85 1.91 -25.79
C PRO A 118 -23.69 3.10 -26.24
N ALA A 119 -23.07 3.99 -26.99
CA ALA A 119 -23.72 5.17 -27.55
C ALA A 119 -24.97 4.75 -28.34
N ARG A 120 -26.10 5.31 -27.96
CA ARG A 120 -27.39 5.12 -28.61
C ARG A 120 -27.26 5.51 -30.08
N SER A 121 -27.36 4.55 -31.00
CA SER A 121 -27.37 4.78 -32.44
C SER A 121 -28.55 5.71 -32.81
N LYS A 122 -28.23 6.88 -33.34
CA LYS A 122 -29.23 7.79 -33.92
C LYS A 122 -29.89 7.12 -35.12
N GLY A 123 -31.13 6.72 -35.00
CA GLY A 123 -31.94 6.23 -36.07
C GLY A 123 -32.04 7.28 -37.19
N LYS A 124 -31.63 6.91 -38.39
CA LYS A 124 -31.84 7.71 -39.60
C LYS A 124 -33.32 7.73 -39.92
N SER A 125 -33.99 8.86 -39.69
CA SER A 125 -35.31 9.11 -40.24
C SER A 125 -35.21 9.23 -41.76
N LYS A 126 -35.76 8.25 -42.48
CA LYS A 126 -36.00 8.35 -43.91
C LYS A 126 -37.24 9.26 -44.16
N ARG A 127 -37.00 10.47 -44.60
CA ARG A 127 -38.05 11.33 -45.18
C ARG A 127 -38.38 10.78 -46.57
N LYS A 128 -39.57 10.20 -46.75
CA LYS A 128 -40.17 9.96 -48.09
C LYS A 128 -40.77 11.27 -48.59
N ARG A 129 -40.43 11.60 -49.85
CA ARG A 129 -41.14 12.60 -50.65
C ARG A 129 -42.36 11.95 -51.27
#